data_50ecdda188926274505fd7979f40c669
#
_entry.id   50ecdda188926274505fd7979f40c669
#
_cell.length_a   1.000
_cell.length_b   1.000
_cell.length_c   1.000
_cell.angle_alpha   90.00
_cell.angle_beta   90.00
_cell.angle_gamma   90.00
#
_symmetry.space_group_name_H-M   'P 1'
#
loop_
_entity.id
_entity.type
_entity.pdbx_description
1 polymer ?
#
loop_
_entity_poly.entity_id
_entity_poly.type
_entity_poly.pdbx_seq_one_letter_code
_entity_poly.pdbx_strand_id
1 'polypeptide(L)'
;MEEKIDLGFCNLIVSSKDSKINYEKKLIIGSYNFNKDFAKIEIPKFDIKVVYSREELNKIWGSETPDYVSAFAKEDNIVIFSYGVFDKETKWSKEKFEEALIHEINHLFYQELRDDEYNPLWLSEGLATFMQHKKKKYNYKDKKIIDKKTLIQPFEEMTEDSYQIFTLFVEFLVLNYGEEKILDFIEELKNGKSIEKSFVNIYKKSFDELIEDGNRYQKII
;
A
#
# COMPACT_ATOMS: atom_id res chain seq x y z
N MET A 1 27.34 -4.45 12.49
CA MET A 1 26.74 -5.73 12.93
C MET A 1 25.23 -5.53 12.82
N GLU A 2 24.51 -6.47 12.20
CA GLU A 2 23.06 -6.47 12.21
C GLU A 2 22.52 -6.97 13.55
N GLU A 3 21.42 -6.42 13.98
CA GLU A 3 20.65 -6.80 15.16
C GLU A 3 19.22 -7.15 14.74
N LYS A 4 18.67 -8.22 15.29
CA LYS A 4 17.28 -8.62 15.07
C LYS A 4 16.49 -8.36 16.36
N ILE A 5 15.49 -7.48 16.26
CA ILE A 5 14.67 -7.02 17.38
C ILE A 5 13.26 -7.54 17.18
N ASP A 6 12.76 -8.29 18.13
CA ASP A 6 11.41 -8.80 18.14
C ASP A 6 10.41 -7.71 18.62
N LEU A 7 9.44 -7.34 17.77
CA LEU A 7 8.35 -6.42 18.09
C LEU A 7 7.02 -7.16 18.34
N GLY A 8 7.04 -8.49 18.45
CA GLY A 8 5.88 -9.34 18.59
C GLY A 8 5.30 -9.73 17.23
N PHE A 9 4.70 -8.81 16.50
CA PHE A 9 4.10 -9.02 15.18
C PHE A 9 5.11 -9.03 14.03
N CYS A 10 6.28 -8.43 14.19
CA CYS A 10 7.37 -8.49 13.21
C CYS A 10 8.75 -8.53 13.89
N ASN A 11 9.77 -8.91 13.11
CA ASN A 11 11.15 -8.71 13.52
C ASN A 11 11.72 -7.53 12.75
N LEU A 12 12.39 -6.62 13.45
CA LEU A 12 13.13 -5.51 12.88
C LEU A 12 14.59 -5.88 12.75
N ILE A 13 15.12 -5.94 11.53
CA ILE A 13 16.52 -6.21 11.22
C ILE A 13 17.20 -4.90 10.90
N VAL A 14 18.14 -4.48 11.75
CA VAL A 14 18.69 -3.12 11.73
C VAL A 14 20.18 -3.14 12.11
N SER A 15 20.94 -2.13 11.71
CA SER A 15 22.31 -1.94 12.22
C SER A 15 22.30 -1.57 13.70
N SER A 16 23.14 -2.24 14.52
CA SER A 16 23.33 -1.89 15.93
C SER A 16 23.84 -0.46 16.17
N LYS A 17 24.24 0.25 15.10
CA LYS A 17 24.67 1.66 15.16
C LYS A 17 23.57 2.64 14.75
N ASP A 18 22.36 2.17 14.46
CA ASP A 18 21.27 3.06 14.06
C ASP A 18 20.79 3.91 15.23
N SER A 19 21.02 5.22 15.15
CA SER A 19 20.61 6.18 16.17
C SER A 19 19.11 6.49 16.16
N LYS A 20 18.38 6.04 15.14
CA LYS A 20 16.94 6.32 14.94
C LYS A 20 16.05 5.13 15.27
N ILE A 21 16.61 4.01 15.67
CA ILE A 21 15.92 2.75 15.93
C ILE A 21 14.66 2.88 16.81
N ASN A 22 14.71 3.66 17.88
CA ASN A 22 13.55 3.84 18.76
C ASN A 22 12.43 4.66 18.10
N TYR A 23 12.78 5.59 17.22
CA TYR A 23 11.82 6.34 16.43
C TYR A 23 11.18 5.47 15.34
N GLU A 24 12.00 4.70 14.63
CA GLU A 24 11.54 3.73 13.63
C GLU A 24 10.59 2.69 14.22
N LYS A 25 10.95 2.08 15.38
CA LYS A 25 10.06 1.16 16.10
C LYS A 25 8.68 1.77 16.37
N LYS A 26 8.62 3.02 16.83
CA LYS A 26 7.35 3.71 17.10
C LYS A 26 6.51 3.86 15.84
N LEU A 27 7.14 4.25 14.72
CA LEU A 27 6.44 4.39 13.45
C LEU A 27 5.96 3.04 12.89
N ILE A 28 6.79 2.00 12.97
CA ILE A 28 6.44 0.63 12.55
C ILE A 28 5.22 0.13 13.33
N ILE A 29 5.24 0.24 14.67
CA ILE A 29 4.11 -0.18 15.52
C ILE A 29 2.85 0.62 15.16
N GLY A 30 2.97 1.92 14.96
CA GLY A 30 1.85 2.77 14.58
C GLY A 30 1.27 2.42 13.21
N SER A 31 2.12 2.15 12.23
CA SER A 31 1.71 1.77 10.87
C SER A 31 1.07 0.38 10.83
N TYR A 32 1.60 -0.57 11.59
CA TYR A 32 0.99 -1.90 11.72
C TYR A 32 -0.41 -1.82 12.34
N ASN A 33 -0.55 -1.16 13.48
CA ASN A 33 -1.84 -1.03 14.15
C ASN A 33 -2.86 -0.30 13.28
N PHE A 34 -2.44 0.70 12.53
CA PHE A 34 -3.31 1.44 11.61
C PHE A 34 -3.87 0.55 10.49
N ASN A 35 -3.05 -0.32 9.90
CA ASN A 35 -3.49 -1.29 8.89
C ASN A 35 -4.36 -2.40 9.52
N LYS A 36 -3.98 -2.90 10.71
CA LYS A 36 -4.74 -3.90 11.46
C LYS A 36 -6.15 -3.41 11.80
N ASP A 37 -6.28 -2.15 12.24
CA ASP A 37 -7.57 -1.53 12.57
C ASP A 37 -8.49 -1.42 11.35
N PHE A 38 -7.92 -1.20 10.17
CA PHE A 38 -8.66 -1.21 8.91
C PHE A 38 -9.04 -2.63 8.48
N ALA A 39 -8.07 -3.53 8.37
CA ALA A 39 -8.24 -4.88 7.84
C ALA A 39 -9.05 -5.82 8.77
N LYS A 40 -9.13 -5.50 10.07
CA LYS A 40 -9.81 -6.30 11.13
C LYS A 40 -9.26 -7.73 11.29
N ILE A 41 -8.04 -7.98 10.84
CA ILE A 41 -7.35 -9.27 10.97
C ILE A 41 -5.97 -9.08 11.59
N GLU A 42 -5.35 -10.18 11.99
CA GLU A 42 -3.92 -10.26 12.25
C GLU A 42 -3.25 -10.99 11.08
N ILE A 43 -2.01 -10.65 10.81
CA ILE A 43 -1.20 -11.30 9.78
C ILE A 43 -0.08 -12.11 10.40
N PRO A 44 0.46 -13.13 9.71
CA PRO A 44 1.65 -13.85 10.14
C PRO A 44 2.81 -12.90 10.47
N LYS A 45 3.72 -13.37 11.32
CA LYS A 45 4.90 -12.58 11.68
C LYS A 45 5.82 -12.44 10.47
N PHE A 46 6.25 -11.23 10.18
CA PHE A 46 7.09 -10.86 9.04
C PHE A 46 8.39 -10.18 9.48
N ASP A 47 9.32 -9.98 8.56
CA ASP A 47 10.56 -9.28 8.83
C ASP A 47 10.55 -7.90 8.15
N ILE A 48 11.06 -6.86 8.85
CA ILE A 48 11.35 -5.54 8.28
C ILE A 48 12.85 -5.37 8.27
N LYS A 49 13.46 -5.30 7.10
CA LYS A 49 14.88 -5.03 6.93
C LYS A 49 15.13 -3.56 6.64
N VAL A 50 15.87 -2.89 7.52
CA VAL A 50 16.31 -1.52 7.35
C VAL A 50 17.65 -1.49 6.61
N VAL A 51 17.72 -0.73 5.51
CA VAL A 51 18.92 -0.53 4.69
C VAL A 51 19.42 0.92 4.79
N TYR A 52 20.72 1.11 4.54
CA TYR A 52 21.38 2.39 4.79
C TYR A 52 21.95 3.05 3.53
N SER A 53 21.86 2.37 2.40
CA SER A 53 22.28 2.90 1.10
C SER A 53 21.45 2.33 -0.05
N ARG A 54 21.41 3.05 -1.16
CA ARG A 54 20.78 2.59 -2.42
C ARG A 54 21.41 1.28 -2.90
N GLU A 55 22.72 1.10 -2.70
CA GLU A 55 23.42 -0.12 -3.08
C GLU A 55 22.89 -1.34 -2.30
N GLU A 56 22.67 -1.19 -0.98
CA GLU A 56 22.09 -2.28 -0.17
C GLU A 56 20.68 -2.65 -0.65
N LEU A 57 19.84 -1.64 -0.94
CA LEU A 57 18.49 -1.85 -1.44
C LEU A 57 18.52 -2.54 -2.81
N ASN A 58 19.32 -2.06 -3.75
CA ASN A 58 19.48 -2.64 -5.09
C ASN A 58 19.95 -4.10 -5.04
N LYS A 59 20.85 -4.42 -4.11
CA LYS A 59 21.32 -5.80 -3.93
C LYS A 59 20.21 -6.75 -3.51
N ILE A 60 19.26 -6.30 -2.68
CA ILE A 60 18.12 -7.12 -2.24
C ILE A 60 17.06 -7.18 -3.34
N TRP A 61 16.83 -6.06 -4.03
CA TRP A 61 15.92 -5.99 -5.17
C TRP A 61 16.35 -6.86 -6.35
N GLY A 62 17.68 -6.91 -6.59
CA GLY A 62 18.29 -7.69 -7.68
C GLY A 62 18.66 -6.87 -8.91
N SER A 63 18.40 -5.57 -8.92
CA SER A 63 18.74 -4.62 -9.99
C SER A 63 18.80 -3.20 -9.46
N GLU A 64 19.20 -2.24 -10.31
CA GLU A 64 19.09 -0.81 -9.97
C GLU A 64 17.63 -0.38 -9.82
N THR A 65 17.35 0.36 -8.76
CA THR A 65 16.03 0.93 -8.48
C THR A 65 16.02 2.42 -8.68
N PRO A 66 14.92 3.00 -9.20
CA PRO A 66 14.76 4.45 -9.27
C PRO A 66 14.78 5.12 -7.90
N ASP A 67 15.08 6.43 -7.87
CA ASP A 67 15.18 7.23 -6.65
C ASP A 67 13.83 7.40 -5.90
N TYR A 68 12.71 7.17 -6.59
CA TYR A 68 11.37 7.19 -5.99
C TYR A 68 11.04 5.92 -5.19
N VAL A 69 11.75 4.82 -5.41
CA VAL A 69 11.59 3.59 -4.62
C VAL A 69 12.23 3.81 -3.25
N SER A 70 11.40 3.90 -2.23
CA SER A 70 11.83 4.16 -0.84
C SER A 70 11.73 2.94 0.05
N ALA A 71 10.86 2.00 -0.32
CA ALA A 71 10.62 0.73 0.34
C ALA A 71 10.01 -0.23 -0.69
N PHE A 72 9.90 -1.50 -0.33
CA PHE A 72 9.12 -2.49 -1.05
C PHE A 72 8.76 -3.67 -0.14
N ALA A 73 7.60 -4.26 -0.38
CA ALA A 73 7.22 -5.56 0.15
C ALA A 73 7.61 -6.65 -0.86
N LYS A 74 8.14 -7.77 -0.37
CA LYS A 74 8.46 -8.95 -1.17
C LYS A 74 8.28 -10.19 -0.32
N GLU A 75 7.40 -11.09 -0.77
CA GLU A 75 6.97 -12.23 0.02
C GLU A 75 6.44 -11.72 1.39
N ASP A 76 6.88 -12.30 2.50
CA ASP A 76 6.50 -11.89 3.86
C ASP A 76 7.48 -10.88 4.47
N ASN A 77 8.15 -10.07 3.66
CA ASN A 77 9.20 -9.17 4.14
C ASN A 77 9.02 -7.76 3.58
N ILE A 78 9.45 -6.77 4.37
CA ILE A 78 9.56 -5.37 3.93
C ILE A 78 11.02 -4.96 3.98
N VAL A 79 11.47 -4.26 2.94
CA VAL A 79 12.76 -3.58 2.91
C VAL A 79 12.51 -2.09 2.84
N ILE A 80 13.14 -1.31 3.72
CA ILE A 80 12.96 0.14 3.78
C ILE A 80 14.28 0.82 4.16
N PHE A 81 14.53 2.02 3.64
CA PHE A 81 15.66 2.83 4.11
C PHE A 81 15.50 3.21 5.58
N SER A 82 16.63 3.30 6.32
CA SER A 82 16.60 3.91 7.65
C SER A 82 16.10 5.34 7.57
N TYR A 83 15.31 5.75 8.57
CA TYR A 83 14.86 7.13 8.72
C TYR A 83 16.04 8.13 8.69
N GLY A 84 17.23 7.71 9.16
CA GLY A 84 18.43 8.53 9.17
C GLY A 84 18.94 8.94 7.79
N VAL A 85 18.70 8.12 6.76
CA VAL A 85 19.19 8.33 5.39
C VAL A 85 18.08 8.50 4.36
N PHE A 86 16.81 8.39 4.75
CA PHE A 86 15.66 8.35 3.87
C PHE A 86 15.63 9.47 2.83
N ASP A 87 15.80 10.72 3.26
CA ASP A 87 15.81 11.91 2.41
C ASP A 87 17.10 12.09 1.59
N LYS A 88 18.11 11.26 1.82
CA LYS A 88 19.37 11.26 1.06
C LYS A 88 19.40 10.19 -0.01
N GLU A 89 18.75 9.06 0.27
CA GLU A 89 18.73 7.89 -0.60
C GLU A 89 17.49 7.83 -1.50
N THR A 90 16.51 8.72 -1.26
CA THR A 90 15.27 8.81 -2.05
C THR A 90 14.97 10.25 -2.45
N LYS A 91 14.07 10.44 -3.44
CA LYS A 91 13.56 11.77 -3.78
C LYS A 91 12.57 12.34 -2.75
N TRP A 92 12.26 11.58 -1.70
CA TRP A 92 11.23 11.91 -0.73
C TRP A 92 11.79 12.56 0.53
N SER A 93 11.02 13.44 1.13
CA SER A 93 11.36 14.00 2.45
C SER A 93 11.07 12.99 3.58
N LYS A 94 11.69 13.19 4.74
CA LYS A 94 11.53 12.30 5.91
C LYS A 94 10.09 12.17 6.40
N GLU A 95 9.25 13.17 6.16
CA GLU A 95 7.82 13.15 6.50
C GLU A 95 7.06 12.05 5.74
N LYS A 96 7.62 11.54 4.64
CA LYS A 96 7.07 10.44 3.85
C LYS A 96 7.44 9.05 4.35
N PHE A 97 8.33 8.94 5.34
CA PHE A 97 8.77 7.65 5.87
C PHE A 97 7.62 6.82 6.48
N GLU A 98 6.78 7.45 7.32
CA GLU A 98 5.60 6.77 7.89
C GLU A 98 4.60 6.37 6.79
N GLU A 99 4.42 7.21 5.78
CA GLU A 99 3.55 6.94 4.65
C GLU A 99 4.03 5.71 3.87
N ALA A 100 5.35 5.59 3.62
CA ALA A 100 5.94 4.40 2.99
C ALA A 100 5.73 3.13 3.83
N LEU A 101 5.92 3.20 5.16
CA LEU A 101 5.64 2.08 6.05
C LEU A 101 4.19 1.63 6.00
N ILE A 102 3.25 2.57 6.03
CA ILE A 102 1.82 2.25 5.95
C ILE A 102 1.51 1.54 4.64
N HIS A 103 2.07 2.01 3.52
CA HIS A 103 1.90 1.44 2.20
C HIS A 103 2.38 -0.01 2.13
N GLU A 104 3.64 -0.24 2.49
CA GLU A 104 4.24 -1.59 2.39
C GLU A 104 3.60 -2.59 3.37
N ILE A 105 3.28 -2.15 4.58
CA ILE A 105 2.55 -3.00 5.54
C ILE A 105 1.15 -3.32 5.03
N ASN A 106 0.49 -2.40 4.31
CA ASN A 106 -0.82 -2.66 3.71
C ASN A 106 -0.78 -3.81 2.70
N HIS A 107 0.29 -3.93 1.90
CA HIS A 107 0.46 -5.06 0.98
C HIS A 107 0.46 -6.41 1.71
N LEU A 108 1.10 -6.52 2.88
CA LEU A 108 1.07 -7.76 3.66
C LEU A 108 -0.33 -8.08 4.19
N PHE A 109 -1.08 -7.06 4.64
CA PHE A 109 -2.49 -7.24 5.04
C PHE A 109 -3.37 -7.62 3.86
N TYR A 110 -3.16 -7.00 2.69
CA TYR A 110 -3.90 -7.33 1.47
C TYR A 110 -3.64 -8.77 1.02
N GLN A 111 -2.38 -9.21 1.05
CA GLN A 111 -1.99 -10.58 0.74
C GLN A 111 -2.72 -11.60 1.63
N GLU A 112 -2.78 -11.38 2.93
CA GLU A 112 -3.49 -12.25 3.87
C GLU A 112 -5.01 -12.25 3.63
N LEU A 113 -5.58 -11.06 3.36
CA LEU A 113 -7.00 -10.91 3.04
C LEU A 113 -7.38 -11.61 1.73
N ARG A 114 -6.49 -11.64 0.72
CA ARG A 114 -6.79 -12.02 -0.66
C ARG A 114 -6.21 -13.37 -1.07
N ASP A 115 -5.15 -13.88 -0.39
CA ASP A 115 -4.29 -14.99 -0.82
C ASP A 115 -3.62 -14.74 -2.19
N ASP A 116 -3.39 -13.48 -2.56
CA ASP A 116 -2.77 -13.07 -3.81
C ASP A 116 -2.17 -11.67 -3.61
N GLU A 117 -0.87 -11.52 -3.82
CA GLU A 117 -0.13 -10.31 -3.46
C GLU A 117 -0.67 -9.05 -4.15
N TYR A 118 -1.08 -9.15 -5.42
CA TYR A 118 -1.29 -7.97 -6.25
C TYR A 118 -2.56 -7.99 -7.10
N ASN A 119 -3.35 -9.04 -7.07
CA ASN A 119 -4.45 -9.18 -8.04
C ASN A 119 -5.84 -8.96 -7.40
N PRO A 120 -6.66 -8.03 -7.86
CA PRO A 120 -6.37 -7.10 -8.96
C PRO A 120 -5.47 -5.93 -8.50
N LEU A 121 -4.54 -5.55 -9.35
CA LEU A 121 -3.49 -4.56 -9.08
C LEU A 121 -4.06 -3.21 -8.62
N TRP A 122 -5.14 -2.73 -9.27
CA TRP A 122 -5.77 -1.48 -8.87
C TRP A 122 -6.26 -1.48 -7.42
N LEU A 123 -6.66 -2.66 -6.92
CA LEU A 123 -7.18 -2.78 -5.56
C LEU A 123 -6.03 -2.82 -4.55
N SER A 124 -4.99 -3.61 -4.83
CA SER A 124 -3.79 -3.69 -3.99
C SER A 124 -3.09 -2.35 -3.86
N GLU A 125 -2.69 -1.76 -4.98
CA GLU A 125 -1.97 -0.48 -5.00
C GLU A 125 -2.87 0.70 -4.60
N GLY A 126 -4.12 0.68 -5.05
CA GLY A 126 -5.09 1.73 -4.69
C GLY A 126 -5.39 1.74 -3.20
N LEU A 127 -5.51 0.56 -2.57
CA LEU A 127 -5.74 0.45 -1.14
C LEU A 127 -4.50 0.86 -0.33
N ALA A 128 -3.31 0.40 -0.72
CA ALA A 128 -2.06 0.78 -0.07
C ALA A 128 -1.84 2.30 -0.11
N THR A 129 -2.07 2.93 -1.26
CA THR A 129 -1.95 4.38 -1.43
C THR A 129 -3.07 5.15 -0.71
N PHE A 130 -4.31 4.64 -0.71
CA PHE A 130 -5.40 5.20 0.07
C PHE A 130 -5.06 5.19 1.57
N MET A 131 -4.59 4.07 2.11
CA MET A 131 -4.19 3.95 3.51
C MET A 131 -3.02 4.86 3.85
N GLN A 132 -2.01 4.95 2.98
CA GLN A 132 -0.89 5.89 3.09
C GLN A 132 -1.36 7.33 3.32
N HIS A 133 -2.43 7.76 2.64
CA HIS A 133 -2.93 9.13 2.66
C HIS A 133 -4.15 9.35 3.58
N LYS A 134 -4.74 8.30 4.13
CA LYS A 134 -5.97 8.38 4.95
C LYS A 134 -5.84 9.32 6.16
N LYS A 135 -4.64 9.44 6.73
CA LYS A 135 -4.35 10.39 7.83
C LYS A 135 -4.25 11.84 7.37
N LYS A 136 -3.97 12.07 6.09
CA LYS A 136 -3.79 13.40 5.50
C LYS A 136 -4.64 13.42 4.23
N LYS A 137 -5.58 14.38 4.09
CA LYS A 137 -6.33 14.49 2.83
C LYS A 137 -5.37 14.52 1.65
N TYR A 138 -5.55 13.56 0.74
CA TYR A 138 -4.78 13.53 -0.50
C TYR A 138 -5.12 14.76 -1.34
N ASN A 139 -4.11 15.52 -1.73
CA ASN A 139 -4.30 16.67 -2.60
C ASN A 139 -4.01 16.21 -4.04
N TYR A 140 -5.05 15.81 -4.75
CA TYR A 140 -4.95 15.46 -6.17
C TYR A 140 -4.57 16.72 -6.95
N LYS A 141 -3.34 16.77 -7.48
CA LYS A 141 -2.82 17.92 -8.23
C LYS A 141 -3.65 18.18 -9.49
N ASP A 142 -4.13 17.11 -10.13
CA ASP A 142 -4.94 17.14 -11.34
C ASP A 142 -6.10 16.13 -11.24
N LYS A 143 -7.26 16.50 -11.74
CA LYS A 143 -8.38 15.57 -11.84
C LYS A 143 -8.06 14.50 -12.87
N LYS A 144 -8.02 13.25 -12.45
CA LYS A 144 -7.80 12.10 -13.34
C LYS A 144 -9.13 11.42 -13.64
N ILE A 145 -9.30 10.99 -14.86
CA ILE A 145 -10.49 10.20 -15.25
C ILE A 145 -10.24 8.74 -14.85
N ILE A 146 -11.13 8.20 -14.04
CA ILE A 146 -11.16 6.77 -13.75
C ILE A 146 -11.65 6.08 -15.02
N ASP A 147 -10.87 5.18 -15.57
CA ASP A 147 -11.22 4.40 -16.74
C ASP A 147 -10.88 2.92 -16.55
N LYS A 148 -11.67 2.06 -17.20
CA LYS A 148 -11.55 0.61 -17.04
C LYS A 148 -10.23 0.08 -17.56
N LYS A 149 -9.68 0.64 -18.63
CA LYS A 149 -8.42 0.20 -19.23
C LYS A 149 -7.30 0.34 -18.22
N THR A 150 -7.19 1.48 -17.56
CA THR A 150 -6.19 1.73 -16.52
C THR A 150 -6.40 0.80 -15.31
N LEU A 151 -7.65 0.57 -14.87
CA LEU A 151 -7.93 -0.30 -13.73
C LEU A 151 -7.57 -1.77 -13.96
N ILE A 152 -7.60 -2.27 -15.20
CA ILE A 152 -7.29 -3.67 -15.51
C ILE A 152 -5.92 -3.88 -16.16
N GLN A 153 -5.09 -2.84 -16.23
CA GLN A 153 -3.77 -2.92 -16.88
C GLN A 153 -2.80 -3.82 -16.09
N PRO A 154 -1.83 -4.44 -16.77
CA PRO A 154 -0.78 -5.20 -16.11
C PRO A 154 0.24 -4.27 -15.43
N PHE A 155 1.06 -4.85 -14.54
CA PHE A 155 2.06 -4.11 -13.76
C PHE A 155 3.06 -3.34 -14.63
N GLU A 156 3.48 -3.94 -15.75
CA GLU A 156 4.47 -3.37 -16.66
C GLU A 156 4.00 -2.08 -17.36
N GLU A 157 2.69 -1.85 -17.42
CA GLU A 157 2.07 -0.65 -18.01
C GLU A 157 1.79 0.44 -16.98
N MET A 158 2.10 0.22 -15.69
CA MET A 158 1.82 1.20 -14.64
C MET A 158 2.63 2.47 -14.80
N THR A 159 1.97 3.57 -14.52
CA THR A 159 2.53 4.93 -14.48
C THR A 159 2.16 5.62 -13.16
N GLU A 160 2.75 6.77 -12.88
CA GLU A 160 2.34 7.59 -11.73
C GLU A 160 0.84 7.95 -11.76
N ASP A 161 0.28 8.16 -12.96
CA ASP A 161 -1.15 8.40 -13.17
C ASP A 161 -2.00 7.17 -12.78
N SER A 162 -1.50 5.96 -13.02
CA SER A 162 -2.21 4.73 -12.64
C SER A 162 -2.41 4.63 -11.14
N TYR A 163 -1.40 4.91 -10.33
CA TYR A 163 -1.52 4.96 -8.87
C TYR A 163 -2.58 5.96 -8.41
N GLN A 164 -2.62 7.14 -9.05
CA GLN A 164 -3.62 8.15 -8.72
C GLN A 164 -5.04 7.67 -9.05
N ILE A 165 -5.24 7.04 -10.22
CA ILE A 165 -6.53 6.51 -10.65
C ILE A 165 -6.98 5.37 -9.72
N PHE A 166 -6.09 4.47 -9.36
CA PHE A 166 -6.37 3.38 -8.42
C PHE A 166 -6.79 3.91 -7.05
N THR A 167 -6.04 4.89 -6.54
CA THR A 167 -6.35 5.53 -5.25
C THR A 167 -7.69 6.25 -5.28
N LEU A 168 -7.98 7.01 -6.34
CA LEU A 168 -9.26 7.71 -6.53
C LEU A 168 -10.44 6.74 -6.54
N PHE A 169 -10.30 5.61 -7.22
CA PHE A 169 -11.37 4.62 -7.29
C PHE A 169 -11.60 3.94 -5.95
N VAL A 170 -10.53 3.53 -5.24
CA VAL A 170 -10.63 2.97 -3.89
C VAL A 170 -11.22 3.98 -2.91
N GLU A 171 -10.74 5.22 -2.91
CA GLU A 171 -11.28 6.30 -2.06
C GLU A 171 -12.76 6.52 -2.31
N PHE A 172 -13.18 6.59 -3.58
CA PHE A 172 -14.59 6.68 -3.94
C PHE A 172 -15.41 5.52 -3.35
N LEU A 173 -14.94 4.28 -3.51
CA LEU A 173 -15.63 3.10 -2.98
C LEU A 173 -15.73 3.15 -1.44
N VAL A 174 -14.63 3.47 -0.77
CA VAL A 174 -14.60 3.52 0.70
C VAL A 174 -15.47 4.65 1.26
N LEU A 175 -15.37 5.86 0.70
CA LEU A 175 -16.09 7.02 1.22
C LEU A 175 -17.60 6.98 0.94
N ASN A 176 -18.03 6.34 -0.14
CA ASN A 176 -19.45 6.28 -0.50
C ASN A 176 -20.16 5.01 -0.02
N TYR A 177 -19.41 3.90 0.19
CA TYR A 177 -20.00 2.62 0.57
C TYR A 177 -19.49 2.06 1.89
N GLY A 178 -18.42 2.63 2.45
CA GLY A 178 -17.82 2.21 3.71
C GLY A 178 -16.68 1.19 3.56
N GLU A 179 -15.81 1.15 4.58
CA GLU A 179 -14.67 0.25 4.63
C GLU A 179 -15.07 -1.23 4.62
N GLU A 180 -16.19 -1.57 5.27
CA GLU A 180 -16.67 -2.95 5.31
C GLU A 180 -16.98 -3.49 3.91
N LYS A 181 -17.51 -2.66 3.01
CA LYS A 181 -17.83 -3.09 1.64
C LYS A 181 -16.61 -3.44 0.80
N ILE A 182 -15.51 -2.74 1.01
CA ILE A 182 -14.27 -3.09 0.28
C ILE A 182 -13.65 -4.37 0.84
N LEU A 183 -13.77 -4.61 2.15
CA LEU A 183 -13.33 -5.88 2.76
C LEU A 183 -14.20 -7.05 2.29
N ASP A 184 -15.55 -6.89 2.27
CA ASP A 184 -16.48 -7.87 1.71
C ASP A 184 -16.15 -8.19 0.23
N PHE A 185 -15.78 -7.16 -0.55
CA PHE A 185 -15.38 -7.32 -1.95
C PHE A 185 -14.09 -8.16 -2.09
N ILE A 186 -13.08 -7.88 -1.25
CA ILE A 186 -11.83 -8.64 -1.21
C ILE A 186 -12.13 -10.11 -0.85
N GLU A 187 -12.99 -10.36 0.13
CA GLU A 187 -13.39 -11.71 0.53
C GLU A 187 -14.10 -12.46 -0.61
N GLU A 188 -14.96 -11.80 -1.37
CA GLU A 188 -15.58 -12.44 -2.55
C GLU A 188 -14.55 -12.82 -3.61
N LEU A 189 -13.55 -11.98 -3.84
CA LEU A 189 -12.46 -12.29 -4.75
C LEU A 189 -11.60 -13.46 -4.24
N LYS A 190 -11.30 -13.52 -2.94
CA LYS A 190 -10.62 -14.65 -2.28
C LYS A 190 -11.36 -15.97 -2.51
N ASN A 191 -12.68 -15.91 -2.46
CA ASN A 191 -13.56 -17.05 -2.70
C ASN A 191 -13.74 -17.39 -4.22
N GLY A 192 -12.92 -16.82 -5.09
CA GLY A 192 -12.86 -17.15 -6.52
C GLY A 192 -13.97 -16.53 -7.38
N LYS A 193 -14.69 -15.52 -6.87
CA LYS A 193 -15.68 -14.80 -7.70
C LYS A 193 -14.96 -13.83 -8.64
N SER A 194 -15.53 -13.61 -9.82
CA SER A 194 -14.99 -12.59 -10.73
C SER A 194 -15.24 -11.18 -10.23
N ILE A 195 -14.40 -10.24 -10.63
CA ILE A 195 -14.51 -8.81 -10.29
C ILE A 195 -15.92 -8.28 -10.60
N GLU A 196 -16.45 -8.57 -11.80
CA GLU A 196 -17.78 -8.10 -12.23
C GLU A 196 -18.90 -8.62 -11.34
N LYS A 197 -18.85 -9.94 -10.98
CA LYS A 197 -19.85 -10.53 -10.08
C LYS A 197 -19.77 -9.94 -8.68
N SER A 198 -18.57 -9.73 -8.17
CA SER A 198 -18.35 -9.17 -6.84
C SER A 198 -18.83 -7.72 -6.75
N PHE A 199 -18.64 -6.91 -7.78
CA PHE A 199 -19.21 -5.55 -7.82
C PHE A 199 -20.74 -5.57 -7.73
N VAL A 200 -21.39 -6.41 -8.53
CA VAL A 200 -22.86 -6.53 -8.49
C VAL A 200 -23.34 -7.05 -7.14
N ASN A 201 -22.64 -8.03 -6.57
CA ASN A 201 -23.03 -8.61 -5.28
C ASN A 201 -22.91 -7.61 -4.13
N ILE A 202 -21.80 -6.90 -4.03
CA ILE A 202 -21.44 -6.04 -2.89
C ILE A 202 -22.04 -4.64 -3.05
N TYR A 203 -21.86 -4.02 -4.23
CA TYR A 203 -22.24 -2.62 -4.46
C TYR A 203 -23.58 -2.46 -5.17
N LYS A 204 -24.22 -3.55 -5.66
CA LYS A 204 -25.46 -3.56 -6.44
C LYS A 204 -25.36 -2.76 -7.74
N LYS A 205 -24.14 -2.67 -8.29
CA LYS A 205 -23.79 -1.94 -9.51
C LYS A 205 -22.77 -2.72 -10.31
N SER A 206 -22.78 -2.55 -11.61
CA SER A 206 -21.73 -3.06 -12.50
C SER A 206 -20.42 -2.28 -12.30
N PHE A 207 -19.30 -2.85 -12.80
CA PHE A 207 -18.02 -2.16 -12.76
C PHE A 207 -18.06 -0.82 -13.52
N ASP A 208 -18.70 -0.80 -14.70
CA ASP A 208 -18.79 0.41 -15.52
C ASP A 208 -19.65 1.51 -14.84
N GLU A 209 -20.77 1.15 -14.17
CA GLU A 209 -21.56 2.08 -13.39
C GLU A 209 -20.78 2.68 -12.21
N LEU A 210 -19.96 1.88 -11.53
CA LEU A 210 -19.11 2.37 -10.43
C LEU A 210 -18.01 3.31 -10.94
N ILE A 211 -17.44 3.06 -12.11
CA ILE A 211 -16.48 3.96 -12.76
C ILE A 211 -17.14 5.31 -13.09
N GLU A 212 -18.34 5.29 -13.66
CA GLU A 212 -19.11 6.52 -13.95
C GLU A 212 -19.42 7.30 -12.67
N ASP A 213 -19.83 6.61 -11.61
CA ASP A 213 -20.10 7.23 -10.31
C ASP A 213 -18.85 7.83 -9.69
N GLY A 214 -17.71 7.15 -9.75
CA GLY A 214 -16.42 7.64 -9.28
C GLY A 214 -15.99 8.90 -10.05
N ASN A 215 -16.18 8.94 -11.35
CA ASN A 215 -15.92 10.13 -12.15
C ASN A 215 -16.86 11.31 -11.84
N ARG A 216 -18.11 11.01 -11.45
CA ARG A 216 -19.05 12.04 -10.97
C ARG A 216 -18.66 12.57 -9.60
N TYR A 217 -18.24 11.69 -8.70
CA TYR A 217 -17.76 12.03 -7.36
C TYR A 217 -16.61 13.05 -7.42
N GLN A 218 -15.61 12.85 -8.27
CA GLN A 218 -14.48 13.78 -8.44
C GLN A 218 -14.88 15.19 -8.91
N LYS A 219 -16.05 15.38 -9.51
CA LYS A 219 -16.52 16.72 -9.94
C LYS A 219 -17.09 17.53 -8.78
N ILE A 220 -17.36 16.87 -7.65
CA ILE A 220 -18.01 17.46 -6.48
C ILE A 220 -17.02 17.85 -5.39
N ILE A 221 -15.89 17.10 -5.30
CA ILE A 221 -14.80 17.40 -4.36
C ILE A 221 -13.76 18.35 -4.96
#